data_e326399d2ec4bc09b8b06682cb4a1823
#
_entry.id   e326399d2ec4bc09b8b06682cb4a1823
#
_cell.length_a   1.000
_cell.length_b   1.000
_cell.length_c   1.000
_cell.angle_alpha   90.00
_cell.angle_beta   90.00
_cell.angle_gamma   90.00
#
_symmetry.space_group_name_H-M   'P 1'
#
loop_
_entity.id
_entity.type
_entity.pdbx_description
1 polymer ?
#
loop_
_entity_poly.entity_id
_entity_poly.type
_entity_poly.pdbx_seq_one_letter_code
_entity_poly.pdbx_strand_id
1 'polypeptide(L)'
;MALTDKLTAIGDAIRYKTGGTSTLTLSEMPNAIKSIEGGGSSGGETNTSLWTNGSWEEIQNVLNRYYAEEISDLSPYFNVGDKRQITISAIEAGTDLTDAHEETVMEAVIIGIEHDDLETPVSNNRTKSALTIQLFYIMNVKGMYDTFAGNTSTSTCANYAVYTNTQRRKWLNQNFYNALPIEMQPMIKPVVKKQARGINNNRYLSSSYKTLFTSTEKVFLLSYTEVFSGHPKEVNEDDGVQYDYYKNRYNFVHWKQDENERYVSNWWCRTSLVYATGSGSSTTKYARYYFFTYDGNSYNSTNGSSGLCPAWCL
;
A
#
# COMPACT_ATOMS: atom_id res chain seq x y z
N MET A 1 -14.13 -40.46 -34.13
CA MET A 1 -15.10 -39.90 -33.13
C MET A 1 -15.77 -38.71 -33.78
N ALA A 2 -17.07 -38.76 -33.94
CA ALA A 2 -17.82 -37.67 -34.57
C ALA A 2 -17.79 -36.38 -33.69
N LEU A 3 -18.04 -35.21 -34.27
CA LEU A 3 -18.10 -33.96 -33.52
C LEU A 3 -19.17 -34.03 -32.41
N THR A 4 -20.31 -34.65 -32.73
CA THR A 4 -21.40 -34.93 -31.78
C THR A 4 -20.95 -35.71 -30.56
N ASP A 5 -20.08 -36.74 -30.74
CA ASP A 5 -19.58 -37.55 -29.62
C ASP A 5 -18.69 -36.71 -28.69
N LYS A 6 -17.88 -35.82 -29.27
CA LYS A 6 -17.01 -34.91 -28.49
C LYS A 6 -17.84 -33.90 -27.69
N LEU A 7 -18.87 -33.32 -28.31
CA LEU A 7 -19.75 -32.35 -27.63
C LEU A 7 -20.57 -33.03 -26.51
N THR A 8 -21.04 -34.24 -26.74
CA THR A 8 -21.72 -35.04 -25.72
C THR A 8 -20.77 -35.30 -24.52
N ALA A 9 -19.54 -35.74 -24.79
CA ALA A 9 -18.57 -36.00 -23.76
C ALA A 9 -18.22 -34.73 -22.93
N ILE A 10 -18.16 -33.56 -23.58
CA ILE A 10 -17.97 -32.27 -22.89
C ILE A 10 -19.18 -31.95 -22.01
N GLY A 11 -20.38 -32.08 -22.52
CA GLY A 11 -21.63 -31.89 -21.77
C GLY A 11 -21.74 -32.83 -20.55
N ASP A 12 -21.33 -34.08 -20.72
CA ASP A 12 -21.31 -35.08 -19.64
C ASP A 12 -20.28 -34.70 -18.54
N ALA A 13 -19.11 -34.27 -18.95
CA ALA A 13 -18.06 -33.80 -18.01
C ALA A 13 -18.54 -32.59 -17.21
N ILE A 14 -19.18 -31.62 -17.85
CA ILE A 14 -19.74 -30.45 -17.18
C ILE A 14 -20.80 -30.87 -16.17
N ARG A 15 -21.77 -31.72 -16.58
CA ARG A 15 -22.81 -32.24 -15.68
C ARG A 15 -22.25 -32.99 -14.48
N TYR A 16 -21.23 -33.82 -14.71
CA TYR A 16 -20.58 -34.53 -13.63
C TYR A 16 -19.99 -33.55 -12.60
N LYS A 17 -19.39 -32.46 -13.06
CA LYS A 17 -18.77 -31.45 -12.16
C LYS A 17 -19.80 -30.53 -11.49
N THR A 18 -20.91 -30.21 -12.14
CA THR A 18 -21.97 -29.32 -11.58
C THR A 18 -23.03 -30.08 -10.79
N GLY A 19 -23.02 -31.42 -10.79
CA GLY A 19 -24.13 -32.22 -10.23
C GLY A 19 -25.43 -32.14 -11.03
N GLY A 20 -25.39 -31.54 -12.21
CA GLY A 20 -26.59 -31.40 -13.06
C GLY A 20 -26.99 -32.71 -13.73
N THR A 21 -28.32 -32.92 -13.89
CA THR A 21 -28.89 -34.13 -14.55
C THR A 21 -29.44 -33.83 -15.93
N SER A 22 -29.69 -32.57 -16.27
CA SER A 22 -30.29 -32.13 -17.54
C SER A 22 -29.28 -32.09 -18.67
N THR A 23 -29.69 -32.43 -19.88
CA THR A 23 -28.86 -32.27 -21.08
C THR A 23 -28.59 -30.77 -21.33
N LEU A 24 -27.33 -30.40 -21.52
CA LEU A 24 -26.93 -29.04 -21.84
C LEU A 24 -26.90 -28.83 -23.35
N THR A 25 -27.48 -27.73 -23.79
CA THR A 25 -27.31 -27.23 -25.16
C THR A 25 -25.94 -26.53 -25.30
N LEU A 26 -25.47 -26.34 -26.54
CA LEU A 26 -24.23 -25.61 -26.82
C LEU A 26 -24.25 -24.18 -26.28
N SER A 27 -25.41 -23.53 -26.25
CA SER A 27 -25.61 -22.17 -25.71
C SER A 27 -25.56 -22.12 -24.18
N GLU A 28 -25.86 -23.22 -23.48
CA GLU A 28 -25.87 -23.32 -22.03
C GLU A 28 -24.48 -23.73 -21.46
N MET A 29 -23.68 -24.46 -22.26
CA MET A 29 -22.40 -24.95 -21.85
C MET A 29 -21.44 -23.85 -21.31
N PRO A 30 -21.30 -22.66 -21.92
CA PRO A 30 -20.43 -21.62 -21.39
C PRO A 30 -20.81 -21.15 -19.99
N ASN A 31 -22.10 -21.01 -19.72
CA ASN A 31 -22.60 -20.63 -18.39
C ASN A 31 -22.46 -21.76 -17.37
N ALA A 32 -22.72 -22.99 -17.80
CA ALA A 32 -22.50 -24.16 -16.96
C ALA A 32 -20.99 -24.38 -16.63
N ILE A 33 -20.08 -24.10 -17.57
CA ILE A 33 -18.64 -24.12 -17.31
C ILE A 33 -18.26 -23.05 -16.29
N LYS A 34 -18.82 -21.85 -16.41
CA LYS A 34 -18.58 -20.76 -15.42
C LYS A 34 -19.11 -21.11 -14.03
N SER A 35 -20.14 -21.92 -13.93
CA SER A 35 -20.72 -22.38 -12.64
C SER A 35 -20.01 -23.59 -12.03
N ILE A 36 -19.05 -24.20 -12.72
CA ILE A 36 -18.18 -25.20 -12.11
C ILE A 36 -17.30 -24.49 -11.08
N GLU A 37 -17.78 -24.46 -9.85
CA GLU A 37 -16.90 -24.13 -8.71
C GLU A 37 -15.76 -25.13 -8.73
N GLY A 38 -14.53 -24.63 -8.72
CA GLY A 38 -13.33 -25.43 -8.96
C GLY A 38 -13.22 -26.65 -8.05
N GLY A 39 -13.83 -27.74 -8.50
CA GLY A 39 -13.72 -29.07 -7.91
C GLY A 39 -12.35 -29.68 -8.24
N GLY A 40 -11.31 -29.15 -7.65
CA GLY A 40 -9.98 -29.69 -7.64
C GLY A 40 -9.66 -30.17 -6.24
N SER A 41 -9.63 -31.49 -6.05
CA SER A 41 -9.15 -32.13 -4.84
C SER A 41 -7.75 -31.64 -4.47
N SER A 42 -7.59 -31.37 -3.19
CA SER A 42 -6.36 -31.43 -2.37
C SER A 42 -5.03 -31.23 -3.08
N GLY A 43 -4.45 -30.04 -2.91
CA GLY A 43 -3.03 -29.85 -3.20
C GLY A 43 -2.71 -28.60 -3.98
N GLY A 44 -2.83 -27.44 -3.37
CA GLY A 44 -2.49 -26.13 -3.91
C GLY A 44 -3.76 -25.29 -4.14
N GLU A 45 -4.02 -24.37 -3.25
CA GLU A 45 -4.98 -23.32 -3.48
C GLU A 45 -4.56 -22.59 -4.76
N THR A 46 -5.28 -22.85 -5.86
CA THR A 46 -5.18 -21.94 -7.01
C THR A 46 -5.79 -20.63 -6.52
N ASN A 47 -4.93 -19.67 -6.20
CA ASN A 47 -5.36 -18.34 -5.84
C ASN A 47 -6.17 -17.77 -7.01
N THR A 48 -7.50 -17.79 -6.88
CA THR A 48 -8.44 -17.29 -7.89
C THR A 48 -8.63 -15.78 -7.80
N SER A 49 -7.84 -15.12 -6.97
CA SER A 49 -7.91 -13.67 -6.79
C SER A 49 -7.75 -12.93 -8.11
N LEU A 50 -8.66 -12.01 -8.36
CA LEU A 50 -8.56 -11.11 -9.51
C LEU A 50 -7.33 -10.21 -9.42
N TRP A 51 -6.88 -9.88 -8.21
CA TRP A 51 -5.65 -9.11 -8.05
C TRP A 51 -4.47 -9.84 -8.67
N THR A 52 -4.32 -11.14 -8.41
CA THR A 52 -3.19 -11.92 -8.91
C THR A 52 -3.27 -12.21 -10.41
N ASN A 53 -4.45 -12.57 -10.91
CA ASN A 53 -4.60 -13.18 -12.22
C ASN A 53 -5.53 -12.42 -13.18
N GLY A 54 -6.36 -11.49 -12.68
CA GLY A 54 -7.33 -10.76 -13.49
C GLY A 54 -6.70 -9.68 -14.37
N SER A 55 -7.39 -9.30 -15.43
CA SER A 55 -7.08 -8.09 -16.20
C SER A 55 -7.42 -6.82 -15.41
N TRP A 56 -6.87 -5.69 -15.80
CA TRP A 56 -7.24 -4.40 -15.21
C TRP A 56 -8.72 -4.08 -15.42
N GLU A 57 -9.30 -4.49 -16.55
CA GLU A 57 -10.71 -4.31 -16.85
C GLU A 57 -11.60 -5.11 -15.91
N GLU A 58 -11.27 -6.38 -15.62
CA GLU A 58 -12.00 -7.21 -14.66
C GLU A 58 -11.94 -6.63 -13.25
N ILE A 59 -10.75 -6.18 -12.81
CA ILE A 59 -10.57 -5.50 -11.52
C ILE A 59 -11.44 -4.26 -11.46
N GLN A 60 -11.35 -3.39 -12.47
CA GLN A 60 -12.13 -2.16 -12.54
C GLN A 60 -13.65 -2.42 -12.52
N ASN A 61 -14.11 -3.45 -13.23
CA ASN A 61 -15.53 -3.83 -13.24
C ASN A 61 -16.02 -4.22 -11.84
N VAL A 62 -15.26 -5.05 -11.11
CA VAL A 62 -15.64 -5.43 -9.75
C VAL A 62 -15.63 -4.21 -8.81
N LEU A 63 -14.61 -3.34 -8.90
CA LEU A 63 -14.55 -2.12 -8.10
C LEU A 63 -15.70 -1.16 -8.41
N ASN A 64 -16.07 -0.98 -9.69
CA ASN A 64 -17.22 -0.15 -10.08
C ASN A 64 -18.53 -0.69 -9.51
N ARG A 65 -18.75 -2.00 -9.57
CA ARG A 65 -19.95 -2.65 -8.99
C ARG A 65 -19.99 -2.52 -7.48
N TYR A 66 -18.81 -2.61 -6.81
CA TYR A 66 -18.72 -2.38 -5.38
C TYR A 66 -19.10 -0.93 -5.02
N TYR A 67 -18.55 0.05 -5.70
CA TYR A 67 -18.86 1.47 -5.46
C TYR A 67 -20.28 1.85 -5.88
N ALA A 68 -20.89 1.14 -6.85
CA ALA A 68 -22.30 1.27 -7.21
C ALA A 68 -23.25 0.53 -6.24
N GLU A 69 -22.74 -0.08 -5.17
CA GLU A 69 -23.50 -0.88 -4.19
C GLU A 69 -24.20 -2.12 -4.79
N GLU A 70 -23.79 -2.57 -6.00
CA GLU A 70 -24.30 -3.78 -6.62
C GLU A 70 -23.78 -5.06 -5.97
N ILE A 71 -22.60 -4.97 -5.36
CA ILE A 71 -22.00 -6.02 -4.53
C ILE A 71 -21.55 -5.42 -3.20
N SER A 72 -21.68 -6.18 -2.11
CA SER A 72 -21.29 -5.73 -0.76
C SER A 72 -20.09 -6.45 -0.21
N ASP A 73 -19.69 -7.57 -0.82
CA ASP A 73 -18.57 -8.41 -0.37
C ASP A 73 -17.52 -8.52 -1.47
N LEU A 74 -16.30 -8.18 -1.13
CA LEU A 74 -15.13 -8.25 -2.02
C LEU A 74 -14.33 -9.55 -1.86
N SER A 75 -14.62 -10.35 -0.83
CA SER A 75 -13.86 -11.57 -0.52
C SER A 75 -13.89 -12.65 -1.61
N PRO A 76 -14.95 -12.75 -2.48
CA PRO A 76 -14.92 -13.66 -3.61
C PRO A 76 -13.91 -13.28 -4.71
N TYR A 77 -13.42 -12.03 -4.68
CA TYR A 77 -12.58 -11.45 -5.75
C TYR A 77 -11.17 -11.14 -5.30
N PHE A 78 -10.98 -10.77 -4.02
CA PHE A 78 -9.71 -10.25 -3.49
C PHE A 78 -9.48 -10.76 -2.07
N ASN A 79 -8.20 -11.04 -1.75
CA ASN A 79 -7.80 -11.38 -0.39
C ASN A 79 -6.62 -10.52 0.06
N VAL A 80 -6.56 -10.23 1.36
CA VAL A 80 -5.37 -9.61 1.95
C VAL A 80 -4.18 -10.55 1.79
N GLY A 81 -3.09 -10.04 1.25
CA GLY A 81 -1.90 -10.82 0.93
C GLY A 81 -1.78 -11.24 -0.53
N ASP A 82 -2.83 -11.06 -1.34
CA ASP A 82 -2.75 -11.31 -2.78
C ASP A 82 -1.73 -10.39 -3.44
N LYS A 83 -0.96 -10.94 -4.37
CA LYS A 83 0.19 -10.27 -4.99
C LYS A 83 0.06 -10.23 -6.51
N ARG A 84 0.52 -9.12 -7.09
CA ARG A 84 0.56 -8.89 -8.53
C ARG A 84 1.85 -8.24 -8.93
N GLN A 85 2.41 -8.68 -10.05
CA GLN A 85 3.51 -7.97 -10.71
C GLN A 85 2.95 -6.76 -11.46
N ILE A 86 3.53 -5.58 -11.18
CA ILE A 86 3.19 -4.34 -11.86
C ILE A 86 4.46 -3.70 -12.41
N THR A 87 4.36 -3.06 -13.57
CA THR A 87 5.47 -2.28 -14.13
C THR A 87 5.37 -0.86 -13.60
N ILE A 88 6.41 -0.41 -12.93
CA ILE A 88 6.62 1.00 -12.58
C ILE A 88 7.45 1.59 -13.71
N SER A 89 6.88 2.53 -14.45
CA SER A 89 7.58 3.21 -15.53
C SER A 89 8.80 3.98 -15.03
N ALA A 90 9.74 4.27 -15.90
CA ALA A 90 10.91 5.07 -15.57
C ALA A 90 10.51 6.44 -15.02
N ILE A 91 11.22 6.88 -13.97
CA ILE A 91 11.05 8.19 -13.36
C ILE A 91 12.35 8.95 -13.54
N GLU A 92 12.30 10.08 -14.24
CA GLU A 92 13.46 10.89 -14.48
C GLU A 92 13.96 11.60 -13.23
N ALA A 93 15.27 11.83 -13.14
CA ALA A 93 15.87 12.65 -12.10
C ALA A 93 15.31 14.08 -12.19
N GLY A 94 14.78 14.56 -11.08
CA GLY A 94 14.29 15.93 -10.95
C GLY A 94 15.22 16.79 -10.10
N THR A 95 14.93 18.09 -10.03
CA THR A 95 15.67 19.03 -9.17
C THR A 95 15.58 18.66 -7.68
N ASP A 96 14.53 17.96 -7.30
CA ASP A 96 14.23 17.57 -5.92
C ASP A 96 14.57 16.11 -5.60
N LEU A 97 15.00 15.33 -6.62
CA LEU A 97 15.39 13.92 -6.52
C LEU A 97 16.69 13.71 -7.28
N THR A 98 17.66 13.19 -6.60
CA THR A 98 19.02 13.10 -7.11
C THR A 98 19.25 11.98 -8.11
N ASP A 99 18.38 10.95 -8.11
CA ASP A 99 18.56 9.78 -8.96
C ASP A 99 17.32 9.52 -9.83
N ALA A 100 17.53 9.20 -11.11
CA ALA A 100 16.53 8.60 -11.97
C ALA A 100 16.20 7.19 -11.47
N HIS A 101 14.98 6.75 -11.71
CA HIS A 101 14.55 5.38 -11.49
C HIS A 101 14.21 4.74 -12.83
N GLU A 102 14.89 3.67 -13.18
CA GLU A 102 14.61 2.92 -14.41
C GLU A 102 13.27 2.19 -14.32
N GLU A 103 12.69 1.88 -15.48
CA GLU A 103 11.50 1.03 -15.53
C GLU A 103 11.78 -0.31 -14.85
N THR A 104 10.89 -0.70 -13.94
CA THR A 104 11.09 -1.88 -13.10
C THR A 104 9.78 -2.62 -12.86
N VAL A 105 9.81 -3.94 -12.94
CA VAL A 105 8.68 -4.79 -12.53
C VAL A 105 8.78 -5.04 -11.03
N MET A 106 7.72 -4.67 -10.31
CA MET A 106 7.64 -4.81 -8.85
C MET A 106 6.38 -5.57 -8.45
N GLU A 107 6.45 -6.27 -7.32
CA GLU A 107 5.31 -6.94 -6.73
C GLU A 107 4.54 -5.97 -5.82
N ALA A 108 3.24 -5.85 -6.08
CA ALA A 108 2.30 -5.09 -5.27
C ALA A 108 1.35 -6.04 -4.54
N VAL A 109 1.11 -5.80 -3.27
CA VAL A 109 0.31 -6.65 -2.37
C VAL A 109 -0.91 -5.91 -1.85
N ILE A 110 -2.06 -6.60 -1.76
CA ILE A 110 -3.23 -6.11 -1.02
C ILE A 110 -2.92 -6.17 0.48
N ILE A 111 -2.89 -5.03 1.15
CA ILE A 111 -2.64 -4.94 2.60
C ILE A 111 -3.91 -4.74 3.42
N GLY A 112 -5.00 -4.25 2.80
CA GLY A 112 -6.28 -4.01 3.45
C GLY A 112 -7.43 -4.01 2.46
N ILE A 113 -8.61 -4.42 2.93
CA ILE A 113 -9.88 -4.36 2.22
C ILE A 113 -10.82 -3.52 3.09
N GLU A 114 -11.53 -2.55 2.50
CA GLU A 114 -12.42 -1.61 3.21
C GLU A 114 -11.76 -0.94 4.44
N HIS A 115 -10.48 -0.55 4.28
CA HIS A 115 -9.69 -0.07 5.42
C HIS A 115 -9.63 1.46 5.51
N ASP A 116 -9.29 2.14 4.43
CA ASP A 116 -9.00 3.59 4.42
C ASP A 116 -10.21 4.44 4.14
N ASP A 117 -10.37 5.54 4.88
CA ASP A 117 -11.44 6.51 4.65
C ASP A 117 -11.21 7.27 3.35
N LEU A 118 -12.19 7.26 2.45
CA LEU A 118 -12.19 8.05 1.23
C LEU A 118 -12.21 9.55 1.59
N GLU A 119 -11.49 10.38 0.83
CA GLU A 119 -11.61 11.85 0.93
C GLU A 119 -13.05 12.29 0.65
N THR A 120 -13.64 11.72 -0.38
CA THR A 120 -15.03 11.95 -0.74
C THR A 120 -15.73 10.59 -0.76
N PRO A 121 -16.61 10.32 0.21
CA PRO A 121 -17.43 9.11 0.17
C PRO A 121 -18.22 9.01 -1.15
N VAL A 122 -18.23 7.81 -1.74
CA VAL A 122 -19.01 7.60 -2.97
C VAL A 122 -20.51 7.56 -2.66
N SER A 123 -20.87 7.03 -1.48
CA SER A 123 -22.22 7.07 -0.92
C SER A 123 -22.16 6.97 0.61
N ASN A 124 -23.31 7.01 1.29
CA ASN A 124 -23.39 6.81 2.72
C ASN A 124 -22.90 5.43 3.17
N ASN A 125 -22.97 4.43 2.28
CA ASN A 125 -22.53 3.06 2.55
C ASN A 125 -21.10 2.77 2.03
N ARG A 126 -20.53 3.67 1.22
CA ARG A 126 -19.19 3.54 0.62
C ARG A 126 -18.31 4.70 1.04
N THR A 127 -17.90 4.67 2.29
CA THR A 127 -17.00 5.67 2.92
C THR A 127 -15.55 5.23 2.93
N LYS A 128 -15.30 3.94 2.65
CA LYS A 128 -13.97 3.32 2.64
C LYS A 128 -13.53 2.99 1.21
N SER A 129 -12.21 3.00 0.99
CA SER A 129 -11.63 2.45 -0.23
C SER A 129 -11.84 0.93 -0.29
N ALA A 130 -12.10 0.40 -1.48
CA ALA A 130 -12.28 -1.04 -1.66
C ALA A 130 -11.02 -1.82 -1.29
N LEU A 131 -9.88 -1.41 -1.80
CA LEU A 131 -8.59 -2.07 -1.62
C LEU A 131 -7.52 -1.05 -1.24
N THR A 132 -6.60 -1.45 -0.36
CA THR A 132 -5.33 -0.76 -0.15
C THR A 132 -4.20 -1.65 -0.61
N ILE A 133 -3.39 -1.11 -1.52
CA ILE A 133 -2.27 -1.79 -2.17
C ILE A 133 -0.97 -1.17 -1.68
N GLN A 134 0.07 -1.98 -1.54
CA GLN A 134 1.42 -1.51 -1.23
C GLN A 134 2.46 -2.24 -2.09
N LEU A 135 3.55 -1.56 -2.45
CA LEU A 135 4.70 -2.24 -3.01
C LEU A 135 5.32 -3.18 -1.98
N PHE A 136 5.52 -4.43 -2.37
CA PHE A 136 6.16 -5.44 -1.52
C PHE A 136 7.67 -5.21 -1.40
N TYR A 137 8.28 -4.65 -2.45
CA TYR A 137 9.70 -4.34 -2.46
C TYR A 137 9.97 -2.87 -2.21
N ILE A 138 11.11 -2.60 -1.57
CA ILE A 138 11.56 -1.26 -1.24
C ILE A 138 12.14 -0.59 -2.48
N MET A 139 11.55 0.53 -2.88
CA MET A 139 12.16 1.40 -3.88
C MET A 139 13.37 2.11 -3.31
N ASN A 140 14.49 2.00 -4.02
CA ASN A 140 15.72 2.70 -3.63
C ASN A 140 15.68 4.13 -4.20
N VAL A 141 15.14 5.05 -3.42
CA VAL A 141 15.12 6.47 -3.80
C VAL A 141 16.05 7.22 -2.86
N LYS A 142 17.19 7.69 -3.38
CA LYS A 142 18.13 8.51 -2.64
C LYS A 142 17.66 9.97 -2.60
N GLY A 143 18.07 10.71 -1.58
CA GLY A 143 17.98 12.16 -1.53
C GLY A 143 16.59 12.74 -1.29
N MET A 144 15.59 11.97 -0.90
CA MET A 144 14.19 12.41 -0.80
C MET A 144 13.87 13.37 0.35
N TYR A 145 14.85 13.87 1.03
CA TYR A 145 14.63 14.82 2.09
C TYR A 145 15.23 16.17 1.77
N ASP A 146 14.49 17.19 2.19
CA ASP A 146 15.07 18.52 2.39
C ASP A 146 16.35 18.36 3.18
N THR A 147 17.39 19.04 2.78
CA THR A 147 18.73 19.01 3.34
C THR A 147 18.82 19.55 4.78
N PHE A 148 17.82 19.24 5.58
CA PHE A 148 17.71 19.77 6.93
C PHE A 148 18.51 18.92 7.91
N ALA A 149 19.74 19.36 8.17
CA ALA A 149 20.66 18.68 9.09
C ALA A 149 20.41 18.98 10.57
N GLY A 150 19.76 20.09 10.89
CA GLY A 150 19.48 20.52 12.27
C GLY A 150 19.34 22.05 12.37
N ASN A 151 18.59 22.51 13.35
CA ASN A 151 18.32 23.91 13.58
C ASN A 151 18.11 24.21 15.06
N THR A 152 18.41 25.41 15.49
CA THR A 152 18.10 25.86 16.85
C THR A 152 16.64 26.25 17.02
N SER A 153 15.91 26.54 15.93
CA SER A 153 14.49 26.88 15.97
C SER A 153 13.62 25.61 16.03
N THR A 154 12.79 25.50 17.07
CA THR A 154 11.85 24.40 17.22
C THR A 154 10.73 24.46 16.17
N SER A 155 10.25 25.66 15.82
CA SER A 155 9.20 25.82 14.82
C SER A 155 9.62 25.37 13.43
N THR A 156 10.85 25.69 13.04
CA THR A 156 11.42 25.22 11.77
C THR A 156 11.49 23.70 11.72
N CYS A 157 12.06 23.07 12.77
CA CYS A 157 12.13 21.60 12.86
C CYS A 157 10.76 20.96 12.88
N ALA A 158 9.80 21.56 13.59
CA ALA A 158 8.45 21.07 13.66
C ALA A 158 7.76 21.10 12.27
N ASN A 159 8.03 22.11 11.44
CA ASN A 159 7.50 22.17 10.07
C ASN A 159 8.10 21.06 9.18
N TYR A 160 9.38 20.79 9.28
CA TYR A 160 10.02 19.68 8.55
C TYR A 160 9.55 18.29 9.02
N ALA A 161 9.05 18.19 10.25
CA ALA A 161 8.46 16.97 10.78
C ALA A 161 6.97 16.80 10.41
N VAL A 162 6.44 17.58 9.46
CA VAL A 162 5.09 17.43 8.91
C VAL A 162 5.17 16.77 7.54
N TYR A 163 4.58 15.59 7.38
CA TYR A 163 4.67 14.77 6.18
C TYR A 163 4.23 15.52 4.92
N THR A 164 3.17 16.34 5.03
CA THR A 164 2.67 17.12 3.89
C THR A 164 3.68 18.15 3.35
N ASN A 165 4.68 18.51 4.13
CA ASN A 165 5.73 19.44 3.74
C ASN A 165 6.97 18.74 3.15
N THR A 166 6.97 17.41 3.10
CA THR A 166 8.14 16.66 2.63
C THR A 166 8.21 16.55 1.12
N GLN A 167 9.43 16.51 0.59
CA GLN A 167 9.68 16.19 -0.82
C GLN A 167 9.14 14.81 -1.20
N ARG A 168 9.22 13.83 -0.28
CA ARG A 168 8.67 12.49 -0.48
C ARG A 168 7.20 12.49 -0.84
N ARG A 169 6.40 13.20 -0.06
CA ARG A 169 4.97 13.27 -0.33
C ARG A 169 4.70 13.86 -1.72
N LYS A 170 5.42 14.92 -2.09
CA LYS A 170 5.30 15.53 -3.42
C LYS A 170 5.66 14.53 -4.51
N TRP A 171 6.80 13.88 -4.35
CA TRP A 171 7.28 12.87 -5.29
C TRP A 171 6.30 11.70 -5.43
N LEU A 172 5.77 11.17 -4.33
CA LEU A 172 4.80 10.08 -4.33
C LEU A 172 3.53 10.45 -5.10
N ASN A 173 2.99 11.65 -4.86
CA ASN A 173 1.73 12.08 -5.46
C ASN A 173 1.87 12.69 -6.87
N GLN A 174 3.09 12.87 -7.36
CA GLN A 174 3.39 13.39 -8.71
C GLN A 174 4.17 12.36 -9.52
N ASN A 175 5.43 12.14 -9.20
CA ASN A 175 6.33 11.32 -10.01
C ASN A 175 5.95 9.82 -9.94
N PHE A 176 5.85 9.28 -8.73
CA PHE A 176 5.51 7.87 -8.55
C PHE A 176 4.08 7.56 -9.02
N TYR A 177 3.09 8.41 -8.71
CA TYR A 177 1.72 8.25 -9.21
C TYR A 177 1.67 8.15 -10.73
N ASN A 178 2.41 9.01 -11.44
CA ASN A 178 2.46 9.01 -12.91
C ASN A 178 3.23 7.82 -13.49
N ALA A 179 4.07 7.15 -12.70
CA ALA A 179 4.80 5.96 -13.10
C ALA A 179 4.02 4.65 -12.88
N LEU A 180 2.89 4.70 -12.17
CA LEU A 180 2.00 3.54 -12.02
C LEU A 180 1.34 3.18 -13.37
N PRO A 181 0.92 1.91 -13.57
CA PRO A 181 0.23 1.48 -14.79
C PRO A 181 -0.92 2.43 -15.14
N ILE A 182 -0.97 2.85 -16.39
CA ILE A 182 -1.94 3.86 -16.88
C ILE A 182 -3.39 3.40 -16.68
N GLU A 183 -3.65 2.10 -16.78
CA GLU A 183 -4.96 1.50 -16.57
C GLU A 183 -5.38 1.53 -15.08
N MET A 184 -4.41 1.54 -14.17
CA MET A 184 -4.66 1.57 -12.73
C MET A 184 -4.91 3.00 -12.23
N GLN A 185 -4.26 4.01 -12.79
CA GLN A 185 -4.34 5.40 -12.31
C GLN A 185 -5.78 5.93 -12.16
N PRO A 186 -6.74 5.67 -13.10
CA PRO A 186 -8.11 6.12 -12.95
C PRO A 186 -8.88 5.45 -11.81
N MET A 187 -8.43 4.28 -11.37
CA MET A 187 -9.05 3.55 -10.26
C MET A 187 -8.60 4.06 -8.89
N ILE A 188 -7.48 4.79 -8.82
CA ILE A 188 -6.91 5.27 -7.57
C ILE A 188 -7.82 6.31 -6.93
N LYS A 189 -8.22 6.03 -5.68
CA LYS A 189 -9.07 6.88 -4.86
C LYS A 189 -8.23 7.67 -3.86
N PRO A 190 -8.40 9.01 -3.78
CA PRO A 190 -7.82 9.79 -2.70
C PRO A 190 -8.42 9.39 -1.35
N VAL A 191 -7.56 9.22 -0.36
CA VAL A 191 -7.94 8.82 1.00
C VAL A 191 -7.42 9.78 2.05
N VAL A 192 -8.10 9.83 3.18
CA VAL A 192 -7.72 10.64 4.32
C VAL A 192 -6.69 9.87 5.15
N LYS A 193 -5.51 10.46 5.33
CA LYS A 193 -4.44 9.86 6.13
C LYS A 193 -4.10 10.74 7.32
N LYS A 194 -3.84 10.10 8.45
CA LYS A 194 -3.37 10.77 9.66
C LYS A 194 -1.85 10.61 9.78
N GLN A 195 -1.20 11.59 10.38
CA GLN A 195 0.21 11.56 10.74
C GLN A 195 0.38 12.07 12.16
N ALA A 196 0.94 11.26 13.03
CA ALA A 196 1.36 11.69 14.36
C ALA A 196 2.78 12.26 14.31
N ARG A 197 2.96 13.40 14.97
CA ARG A 197 4.26 13.99 15.24
C ARG A 197 4.52 13.96 16.75
N GLY A 198 5.53 13.21 17.15
CA GLY A 198 5.99 13.13 18.52
C GLY A 198 7.07 14.15 18.86
N ILE A 199 7.53 14.10 20.09
CA ILE A 199 8.74 14.79 20.56
C ILE A 199 9.61 13.82 21.32
N ASN A 200 10.92 13.89 21.07
CA ASN A 200 11.90 13.21 21.88
C ASN A 200 12.76 14.26 22.62
N ASN A 201 13.03 14.00 23.89
CA ASN A 201 13.72 14.93 24.79
C ASN A 201 12.90 16.20 25.07
N ASN A 202 11.74 16.00 25.69
CA ASN A 202 10.79 17.06 26.09
C ASN A 202 11.38 18.11 27.05
N ARG A 203 12.57 17.88 27.63
CA ARG A 203 13.28 18.87 28.45
C ARG A 203 13.54 20.19 27.69
N TYR A 204 13.70 20.10 26.39
CA TYR A 204 13.98 21.24 25.50
C TYR A 204 12.88 21.52 24.50
N LEU A 205 11.78 20.77 24.56
CA LEU A 205 10.68 20.84 23.61
C LEU A 205 9.35 20.95 24.36
N SER A 206 8.48 21.85 23.91
CA SER A 206 7.12 21.95 24.43
C SER A 206 6.27 20.76 23.98
N SER A 207 5.40 20.27 24.87
CA SER A 207 4.39 19.25 24.52
C SER A 207 3.42 19.71 23.42
N SER A 208 3.27 21.01 23.20
CA SER A 208 2.44 21.57 22.11
C SER A 208 2.90 21.18 20.71
N TYR A 209 4.14 20.69 20.56
CA TYR A 209 4.63 20.16 19.28
C TYR A 209 4.20 18.72 19.00
N LYS A 210 3.68 17.99 19.99
CA LYS A 210 2.98 16.72 19.74
C LYS A 210 1.64 17.03 19.08
N THR A 211 1.43 16.53 17.89
CA THR A 211 0.27 16.91 17.07
C THR A 211 -0.10 15.78 16.12
N LEU A 212 -1.39 15.63 15.89
CA LEU A 212 -1.96 14.79 14.85
C LEU A 212 -2.35 15.69 13.66
N PHE A 213 -1.88 15.35 12.49
CA PHE A 213 -2.21 16.02 11.23
C PHE A 213 -3.08 15.10 10.38
N THR A 214 -3.87 15.70 9.52
CA THR A 214 -4.68 15.00 8.52
C THR A 214 -4.34 15.54 7.14
N SER A 215 -4.25 14.65 6.16
CA SER A 215 -4.02 15.00 4.77
C SER A 215 -4.77 14.07 3.83
N THR A 216 -4.99 14.53 2.61
CA THR A 216 -5.53 13.73 1.51
C THR A 216 -4.41 13.25 0.62
N GLU A 217 -4.39 11.96 0.34
CA GLU A 217 -3.31 11.31 -0.39
C GLU A 217 -3.84 10.35 -1.47
N LYS A 218 -3.27 10.40 -2.66
CA LYS A 218 -3.44 9.37 -3.69
C LYS A 218 -2.44 8.24 -3.48
N VAL A 219 -1.19 8.62 -3.17
CA VAL A 219 -0.10 7.71 -2.84
C VAL A 219 0.54 8.18 -1.54
N PHE A 220 0.77 7.26 -0.63
CA PHE A 220 1.25 7.56 0.72
C PHE A 220 2.26 6.54 1.24
N LEU A 221 2.98 6.91 2.28
CA LEU A 221 3.71 5.98 3.14
C LEU A 221 2.81 5.55 4.30
N LEU A 222 2.97 4.34 4.78
CA LEU A 222 2.27 3.90 5.98
C LEU A 222 2.76 4.66 7.21
N SER A 223 1.90 4.76 8.23
CA SER A 223 2.29 5.25 9.54
C SER A 223 2.81 4.10 10.42
N TYR A 224 3.36 4.47 11.57
CA TYR A 224 3.79 3.47 12.54
C TYR A 224 2.63 2.58 13.01
N THR A 225 1.48 3.19 13.37
CA THR A 225 0.31 2.46 13.87
C THR A 225 -0.32 1.55 12.80
N GLU A 226 -0.19 1.91 11.53
CA GLU A 226 -0.72 1.08 10.42
C GLU A 226 0.08 -0.20 10.20
N VAL A 227 1.32 -0.26 10.68
CA VAL A 227 2.17 -1.46 10.61
C VAL A 227 2.21 -2.21 11.94
N PHE A 228 2.39 -1.48 13.05
CA PHE A 228 2.36 -2.06 14.39
C PHE A 228 1.11 -1.58 15.12
N SER A 229 0.53 -2.39 15.99
CA SER A 229 -0.55 -1.91 16.85
C SER A 229 -0.01 -0.92 17.90
N GLY A 230 -0.71 0.21 18.07
CA GLY A 230 -0.31 1.28 18.99
C GLY A 230 0.70 2.26 18.40
N HIS A 231 1.11 3.23 19.19
CA HIS A 231 2.03 4.30 18.76
C HIS A 231 3.37 4.23 19.51
N PRO A 232 4.44 4.81 18.93
CA PRO A 232 5.72 4.90 19.62
C PRO A 232 5.60 5.73 20.90
N LYS A 233 6.47 5.47 21.88
CA LYS A 233 6.49 6.16 23.18
C LYS A 233 6.56 7.70 23.06
N GLU A 234 7.18 8.19 22.03
CA GLU A 234 7.41 9.63 21.79
C GLU A 234 6.19 10.35 21.22
N VAL A 235 5.22 9.63 20.69
CA VAL A 235 3.92 10.16 20.21
C VAL A 235 2.82 9.83 21.24
N ASN A 236 1.69 10.53 21.17
CA ASN A 236 0.61 10.36 22.13
C ASN A 236 -0.63 9.71 21.53
N GLU A 237 -0.71 9.62 20.22
CA GLU A 237 -1.91 9.24 19.48
C GLU A 237 -1.57 8.31 18.34
N ASP A 238 -2.48 7.40 18.07
CA ASP A 238 -2.42 6.53 16.91
C ASP A 238 -2.69 7.34 15.63
N ASP A 239 -1.85 7.18 14.64
CA ASP A 239 -1.96 7.84 13.34
C ASP A 239 -2.53 6.94 12.25
N GLY A 240 -3.28 5.94 12.65
CA GLY A 240 -3.98 5.00 11.78
C GLY A 240 -4.50 3.81 12.56
N VAL A 241 -4.95 2.81 11.82
CA VAL A 241 -5.33 1.49 12.31
C VAL A 241 -4.44 0.47 11.62
N GLN A 242 -4.00 -0.55 12.34
CA GLN A 242 -3.15 -1.60 11.78
C GLN A 242 -3.86 -2.33 10.64
N TYR A 243 -3.22 -2.43 9.50
CA TYR A 243 -3.71 -3.23 8.39
C TYR A 243 -3.71 -4.72 8.70
N ASP A 244 -4.68 -5.44 8.19
CA ASP A 244 -4.81 -6.88 8.40
C ASP A 244 -3.57 -7.66 7.95
N TYR A 245 -2.94 -7.23 6.86
CA TYR A 245 -1.68 -7.78 6.37
C TYR A 245 -0.57 -7.78 7.44
N TYR A 246 -0.49 -6.72 8.23
CA TYR A 246 0.55 -6.53 9.25
C TYR A 246 0.22 -7.15 10.61
N LYS A 247 -0.97 -7.70 10.81
CA LYS A 247 -1.29 -8.50 12.01
C LYS A 247 -0.38 -9.74 12.10
N ASN A 248 0.11 -10.24 10.97
CA ASN A 248 1.24 -11.16 10.95
C ASN A 248 2.54 -10.36 11.08
N ARG A 249 3.18 -10.42 12.24
CA ARG A 249 4.37 -9.63 12.60
C ARG A 249 5.59 -9.81 11.69
N TYR A 250 5.60 -10.82 10.82
CA TYR A 250 6.70 -11.03 9.85
C TYR A 250 6.50 -10.25 8.55
N ASN A 251 5.32 -9.74 8.28
CA ASN A 251 5.01 -9.06 7.02
C ASN A 251 5.59 -7.64 6.93
N PHE A 252 6.09 -7.04 8.04
CA PHE A 252 6.74 -5.73 8.00
C PHE A 252 8.16 -5.77 7.41
N VAL A 253 8.72 -6.96 7.23
CA VAL A 253 10.04 -7.14 6.65
C VAL A 253 9.93 -7.03 5.12
N HIS A 254 10.39 -5.94 4.57
CA HIS A 254 10.41 -5.72 3.13
C HIS A 254 11.81 -5.91 2.57
N TRP A 255 11.85 -6.34 1.32
CA TRP A 255 13.07 -6.69 0.61
C TRP A 255 13.43 -5.60 -0.38
N LYS A 256 14.69 -5.28 -0.48
CA LYS A 256 15.25 -4.53 -1.59
C LYS A 256 15.75 -5.52 -2.62
N GLN A 257 15.40 -5.30 -3.87
CA GLN A 257 15.90 -6.09 -4.99
C GLN A 257 16.91 -5.25 -5.73
N ASP A 258 18.12 -5.74 -5.89
CA ASP A 258 19.05 -5.28 -6.92
C ASP A 258 19.27 -6.39 -7.95
N GLU A 259 20.09 -6.13 -8.97
CA GLU A 259 20.29 -7.03 -10.10
C GLU A 259 20.76 -8.43 -9.72
N ASN A 260 21.36 -8.60 -8.54
CA ASN A 260 22.03 -9.83 -8.14
C ASN A 260 21.47 -10.47 -6.87
N GLU A 261 20.90 -9.70 -5.94
CA GLU A 261 20.50 -10.23 -4.63
C GLU A 261 19.27 -9.52 -4.06
N ARG A 262 18.49 -10.29 -3.28
CA ARG A 262 17.45 -9.75 -2.39
C ARG A 262 18.03 -9.60 -0.99
N TYR A 263 17.95 -8.42 -0.43
CA TYR A 263 18.35 -8.20 0.96
C TYR A 263 17.31 -7.39 1.72
N VAL A 264 17.19 -7.65 3.01
CA VAL A 264 16.30 -6.91 3.90
C VAL A 264 16.81 -5.49 4.01
N SER A 265 15.92 -4.52 3.84
CA SER A 265 16.28 -3.11 3.95
C SER A 265 15.26 -2.35 4.77
N ASN A 266 15.68 -1.20 5.26
CA ASN A 266 14.83 -0.30 6.02
C ASN A 266 13.94 0.51 5.08
N TRP A 267 12.73 0.79 5.52
CA TRP A 267 11.81 1.63 4.78
C TRP A 267 11.10 2.63 5.68
N TRP A 268 10.85 3.82 5.14
CA TRP A 268 10.33 4.93 5.88
C TRP A 268 8.82 4.85 6.11
N CYS A 269 8.36 5.35 7.26
CA CYS A 269 6.95 5.66 7.49
C CYS A 269 6.71 7.17 7.56
N ARG A 270 5.44 7.58 7.61
CA ARG A 270 5.07 9.00 7.72
C ARG A 270 5.03 9.53 9.16
N THR A 271 5.02 8.65 10.17
CA THR A 271 5.09 9.03 11.59
C THR A 271 6.43 9.71 11.86
N SER A 272 6.39 10.85 12.55
CA SER A 272 7.56 11.67 12.74
C SER A 272 7.75 12.12 14.19
N LEU A 273 8.90 12.71 14.46
CA LEU A 273 9.17 13.37 15.75
C LEU A 273 10.10 14.58 15.59
N VAL A 274 10.00 15.51 16.50
CA VAL A 274 11.01 16.53 16.72
C VAL A 274 11.93 16.03 17.81
N TYR A 275 13.22 15.95 17.49
CA TYR A 275 14.27 15.48 18.40
C TYR A 275 15.19 16.63 18.78
N ALA A 276 15.56 16.72 20.05
CA ALA A 276 16.52 17.69 20.52
C ALA A 276 17.74 17.00 21.15
N THR A 277 18.93 17.53 20.86
CA THR A 277 20.17 17.07 21.43
C THR A 277 21.03 18.27 21.86
N GLY A 278 21.94 18.06 22.80
CA GLY A 278 22.78 19.12 23.34
C GLY A 278 22.46 19.45 24.79
N SER A 279 23.05 20.52 25.29
CA SER A 279 22.84 21.00 26.66
C SER A 279 22.83 22.53 26.71
N GLY A 280 21.94 23.09 27.54
CA GLY A 280 21.83 24.53 27.74
C GLY A 280 21.56 25.32 26.45
N SER A 281 22.36 26.34 26.19
CA SER A 281 22.24 27.22 25.01
C SER A 281 22.65 26.57 23.69
N SER A 282 23.34 25.43 23.74
CA SER A 282 23.80 24.67 22.55
C SER A 282 22.89 23.54 22.14
N THR A 283 21.57 23.70 22.30
CA THR A 283 20.60 22.68 21.91
C THR A 283 20.30 22.75 20.43
N THR A 284 20.57 21.68 19.71
CA THR A 284 20.19 21.51 18.30
C THR A 284 18.95 20.63 18.19
N LYS A 285 18.05 21.00 17.30
CA LYS A 285 16.80 20.29 17.07
C LYS A 285 16.76 19.76 15.63
N TYR A 286 16.15 18.59 15.48
CA TYR A 286 16.06 17.86 14.21
C TYR A 286 14.63 17.42 13.96
N ALA A 287 14.19 17.45 12.70
CA ALA A 287 13.06 16.65 12.24
C ALA A 287 13.56 15.21 12.00
N ARG A 288 12.81 14.24 12.48
CA ARG A 288 13.10 12.82 12.28
C ARG A 288 11.82 12.09 11.90
N TYR A 289 11.98 10.99 11.16
CA TYR A 289 10.91 10.09 10.80
C TYR A 289 11.24 8.69 11.28
N TYR A 290 10.21 7.94 11.65
CA TYR A 290 10.36 6.53 11.92
C TYR A 290 10.63 5.79 10.61
N PHE A 291 11.34 4.70 10.71
CA PHE A 291 11.52 3.72 9.65
C PHE A 291 11.49 2.32 10.26
N PHE A 292 11.07 1.37 9.46
CA PHE A 292 10.99 -0.02 9.85
C PHE A 292 12.27 -0.73 9.48
N THR A 293 12.76 -1.56 10.39
CA THR A 293 13.95 -2.38 10.24
C THR A 293 13.56 -3.85 10.31
N TYR A 294 14.42 -4.74 9.88
CA TYR A 294 14.17 -6.18 9.94
C TYR A 294 13.95 -6.71 11.36
N ASP A 295 14.41 -6.03 12.37
CA ASP A 295 14.31 -6.40 13.79
C ASP A 295 13.35 -5.53 14.60
N GLY A 296 12.62 -4.63 13.95
CA GLY A 296 11.66 -3.76 14.61
C GLY A 296 11.51 -2.39 13.95
N ASN A 297 11.67 -1.35 14.75
CA ASN A 297 11.58 0.02 14.27
C ASN A 297 12.66 0.90 14.87
N SER A 298 12.98 1.97 14.18
CA SER A 298 13.90 3.00 14.63
C SER A 298 13.49 4.35 14.05
N TYR A 299 14.18 5.41 14.43
CA TYR A 299 14.00 6.74 13.84
C TYR A 299 15.33 7.38 13.51
N ASN A 300 15.37 8.17 12.45
CA ASN A 300 16.60 8.82 12.01
C ASN A 300 16.33 10.23 11.47
N SER A 301 17.40 10.97 11.23
CA SER A 301 17.34 12.27 10.56
C SER A 301 16.82 12.10 9.12
N THR A 302 16.32 13.20 8.57
CA THR A 302 15.67 13.24 7.26
C THR A 302 16.55 12.90 6.06
N ASN A 303 17.86 12.77 6.23
CA ASN A 303 18.83 12.46 5.17
C ASN A 303 19.32 10.99 5.15
N GLY A 304 18.61 10.10 5.83
CA GLY A 304 18.96 8.68 5.85
C GLY A 304 18.65 7.94 4.53
N SER A 305 19.35 6.83 4.30
CA SER A 305 19.31 6.02 3.08
C SER A 305 18.23 4.93 3.03
N SER A 306 17.22 4.99 3.91
CA SER A 306 16.13 4.03 3.90
C SER A 306 15.25 4.21 2.66
N GLY A 307 14.69 3.12 2.14
CA GLY A 307 13.85 3.13 0.96
C GLY A 307 12.39 3.49 1.21
N LEU A 308 11.58 3.37 0.18
CA LEU A 308 10.14 3.62 0.23
C LEU A 308 9.37 2.37 -0.14
N CYS A 309 8.25 2.16 0.55
CA CYS A 309 7.20 1.19 0.20
C CYS A 309 5.90 1.96 0.01
N PRO A 310 5.68 2.56 -1.18
CA PRO A 310 4.49 3.34 -1.45
C PRO A 310 3.23 2.49 -1.36
N ALA A 311 2.14 3.11 -0.88
CA ALA A 311 0.81 2.53 -0.86
C ALA A 311 -0.20 3.47 -1.51
N TRP A 312 -1.29 2.91 -2.04
CA TRP A 312 -2.40 3.62 -2.67
C TRP A 312 -3.69 2.83 -2.52
N CYS A 313 -4.82 3.48 -2.76
CA CYS A 313 -6.14 2.87 -2.62
C CYS A 313 -6.88 2.80 -3.97
N LEU A 314 -7.63 1.72 -4.18
CA LEU A 314 -8.49 1.50 -5.34
C LEU A 314 -9.96 1.48 -4.95
#